data_73d38d2d5cad0c0496f89827b38d789c
#
_entry.id   73d38d2d5cad0c0496f89827b38d789c
#
_cell.length_a   1.000
_cell.length_b   1.000
_cell.length_c   1.000
_cell.angle_alpha   90.00
_cell.angle_beta   90.00
_cell.angle_gamma   90.00
#
_symmetry.space_group_name_H-M   'P 1'
#
loop_
_entity.id
_entity.type
_entity.pdbx_description
1 polymer ?
#
loop_
_entity_poly.entity_id
_entity_poly.type
_entity_poly.pdbx_seq_one_letter_code
_entity_poly.pdbx_strand_id
1 'polypeptide(L)'
;MYVKIKNKDGTISLVHSDLDGNHLEHYGLPRRSGRYKYGSGKDPYQHSGRRASRLESKSDRLASKMKKQTSQKTKSRISNYERKASEAMAKRVKFKEKEEAKRVKRDHALTDIGYTGNLQKAERARKKANHYGKKASKYTKKAESIKRRTVKTAEKKKAVDAELASIRGAKYVQKLKKKQKGW
;
A
#
# COMPACT_ATOMS: atom_id res chain seq x y z
N MET A 1 46.28 -32.38 13.38
CA MET A 1 47.23 -31.55 12.59
C MET A 1 46.51 -30.91 11.42
N TYR A 2 46.69 -29.63 11.12
CA TYR A 2 46.02 -29.02 9.97
C TYR A 2 46.92 -29.10 8.74
N VAL A 3 46.39 -29.64 7.63
CA VAL A 3 47.04 -29.73 6.34
C VAL A 3 46.40 -28.71 5.36
N LYS A 4 47.26 -27.99 4.66
CA LYS A 4 46.80 -27.04 3.61
C LYS A 4 46.61 -27.81 2.29
N ILE A 5 45.41 -27.85 1.79
CA ILE A 5 45.11 -28.44 0.49
C ILE A 5 44.76 -27.31 -0.50
N LYS A 6 45.43 -27.31 -1.66
CA LYS A 6 45.13 -26.38 -2.76
C LYS A 6 44.07 -27.02 -3.67
N ASN A 7 42.92 -26.43 -3.75
CA ASN A 7 41.84 -26.90 -4.60
C ASN A 7 42.09 -26.60 -6.09
N LYS A 8 41.37 -27.25 -7.02
CA LYS A 8 41.49 -27.05 -8.47
C LYS A 8 41.15 -25.63 -8.94
N ASP A 9 40.39 -24.91 -8.15
CA ASP A 9 40.00 -23.49 -8.31
C ASP A 9 41.00 -22.48 -7.77
N GLY A 10 42.16 -22.95 -7.29
CA GLY A 10 43.23 -22.12 -6.72
C GLY A 10 43.02 -21.70 -5.28
N THR A 11 41.91 -22.06 -4.63
CA THR A 11 41.66 -21.78 -3.21
C THR A 11 42.42 -22.73 -2.33
N ILE A 12 42.85 -22.26 -1.10
CA ILE A 12 43.56 -23.07 -0.13
C ILE A 12 42.58 -23.43 1.01
N SER A 13 42.38 -24.73 1.22
CA SER A 13 41.60 -25.26 2.34
C SER A 13 42.52 -25.80 3.42
N LEU A 14 42.21 -25.53 4.70
CA LEU A 14 42.86 -26.14 5.85
C LEU A 14 42.02 -27.34 6.32
N VAL A 15 42.55 -28.54 6.21
CA VAL A 15 41.83 -29.77 6.58
C VAL A 15 42.52 -30.37 7.80
N HIS A 16 41.76 -30.81 8.80
CA HIS A 16 42.30 -31.52 9.97
C HIS A 16 42.53 -32.98 9.60
N SER A 17 43.74 -33.49 9.82
CA SER A 17 44.15 -34.81 9.36
C SER A 17 43.52 -35.98 10.10
N ASP A 18 42.83 -35.73 11.22
CA ASP A 18 42.37 -36.79 12.12
C ASP A 18 40.88 -37.07 12.03
N LEU A 19 40.21 -36.59 11.01
CA LEU A 19 38.77 -36.80 10.83
C LEU A 19 38.50 -37.76 9.69
N ASP A 20 38.12 -38.97 10.06
CA ASP A 20 37.64 -40.02 9.15
C ASP A 20 36.45 -39.54 8.32
N GLY A 21 36.70 -38.96 7.14
CA GLY A 21 35.71 -38.73 6.11
C GLY A 21 34.65 -37.63 6.31
N ASN A 22 34.49 -37.08 7.51
CA ASN A 22 33.59 -35.96 7.79
C ASN A 22 34.36 -34.67 8.04
N HIS A 23 34.76 -34.01 6.93
CA HIS A 23 35.45 -32.72 7.01
C HIS A 23 34.47 -31.60 7.35
N LEU A 24 34.72 -30.89 8.43
CA LEU A 24 34.20 -29.54 8.60
C LEU A 24 34.96 -28.62 7.66
N GLU A 25 34.51 -28.49 6.44
CA GLU A 25 35.05 -27.53 5.49
C GLU A 25 34.71 -26.12 5.93
N HIS A 26 35.72 -25.43 6.48
CA HIS A 26 35.60 -23.99 6.74
C HIS A 26 35.84 -23.23 5.45
N TYR A 27 34.73 -23.03 4.68
CA TYR A 27 34.77 -22.14 3.53
C TYR A 27 34.85 -20.68 3.97
N GLY A 28 36.00 -20.09 3.72
CA GLY A 28 36.21 -18.66 3.78
C GLY A 28 37.06 -18.14 4.93
N LEU A 29 37.93 -17.18 4.60
CA LEU A 29 38.63 -16.35 5.55
C LEU A 29 37.63 -15.70 6.53
N PRO A 30 37.98 -15.63 7.85
CA PRO A 30 37.14 -14.91 8.79
C PRO A 30 37.00 -13.47 8.33
N ARG A 31 35.81 -13.11 7.85
CA ARG A 31 35.53 -11.75 7.39
C ARG A 31 35.53 -10.81 8.58
N ARG A 32 36.52 -9.95 8.67
CA ARG A 32 36.66 -8.92 9.72
C ARG A 32 35.49 -7.91 9.76
N SER A 33 34.63 -7.92 8.77
CA SER A 33 33.54 -6.92 8.63
C SER A 33 32.34 -7.13 9.57
N GLY A 34 32.28 -8.21 10.34
CA GLY A 34 31.15 -8.51 11.21
C GLY A 34 29.80 -8.69 10.50
N ARG A 35 29.73 -8.43 9.17
CA ARG A 35 28.50 -8.48 8.38
C ARG A 35 28.00 -9.89 8.09
N TYR A 36 28.90 -10.87 8.12
CA TYR A 36 28.55 -12.26 7.88
C TYR A 36 29.03 -13.10 9.06
N LYS A 37 28.10 -13.64 9.80
CA LYS A 37 28.39 -14.64 10.82
C LYS A 37 28.81 -15.96 10.16
N TYR A 38 29.60 -16.75 10.90
CA TYR A 38 29.83 -18.15 10.60
C TYR A 38 28.52 -18.81 10.19
N GLY A 39 28.50 -19.54 9.10
CA GLY A 39 27.28 -20.18 8.61
C GLY A 39 26.40 -19.31 7.68
N SER A 40 26.96 -18.26 7.06
CA SER A 40 26.25 -17.53 5.97
C SER A 40 26.13 -18.33 4.66
N GLY A 41 26.40 -19.65 4.73
CA GLY A 41 26.02 -20.59 3.69
C GLY A 41 24.51 -20.61 3.48
N LYS A 42 24.04 -21.37 2.52
CA LYS A 42 22.64 -21.49 2.10
C LYS A 42 21.67 -22.00 3.20
N ASP A 43 22.12 -22.09 4.45
CA ASP A 43 21.31 -22.58 5.55
C ASP A 43 20.43 -21.47 6.12
N PRO A 44 19.13 -21.48 5.82
CA PRO A 44 18.20 -20.43 6.26
C PRO A 44 17.93 -20.45 7.77
N TYR A 45 18.42 -21.47 8.50
CA TYR A 45 18.04 -21.72 9.89
C TYR A 45 18.71 -20.78 10.91
N GLN A 46 19.93 -20.33 10.68
CA GLN A 46 20.65 -19.52 11.68
C GLN A 46 20.11 -18.09 11.86
N HIS A 47 19.35 -17.57 10.87
CA HIS A 47 18.77 -16.23 10.92
C HIS A 47 17.24 -16.22 10.93
N SER A 48 16.60 -17.38 10.91
CA SER A 48 15.13 -17.51 10.87
C SER A 48 14.47 -16.83 12.08
N GLY A 49 15.03 -16.96 13.27
CA GLY A 49 14.50 -16.32 14.48
C GLY A 49 14.49 -14.80 14.42
N ARG A 50 15.60 -14.16 14.01
CA ARG A 50 15.67 -12.69 13.88
C ARG A 50 14.81 -12.18 12.74
N ARG A 51 14.77 -12.89 11.61
CA ARG A 51 13.91 -12.54 10.49
C ARG A 51 12.43 -12.67 10.87
N ALA A 52 12.06 -13.75 11.54
CA ALA A 52 10.70 -13.96 12.04
C ALA A 52 10.28 -12.84 13.01
N SER A 53 11.11 -12.48 14.00
CA SER A 53 10.80 -11.39 14.95
C SER A 53 10.63 -10.04 14.26
N ARG A 54 11.43 -9.74 13.23
CA ARG A 54 11.25 -8.52 12.41
C ARG A 54 9.94 -8.54 11.63
N LEU A 55 9.56 -9.68 11.08
CA LEU A 55 8.29 -9.83 10.35
C LEU A 55 7.09 -9.75 11.30
N GLU A 56 7.18 -10.29 12.52
CA GLU A 56 6.17 -10.14 13.56
C GLU A 56 5.95 -8.68 13.91
N SER A 57 7.01 -7.96 14.25
CA SER A 57 6.94 -6.52 14.55
C SER A 57 6.37 -5.72 13.37
N LYS A 58 6.70 -6.11 12.13
CA LYS A 58 6.15 -5.48 10.93
C LYS A 58 4.66 -5.82 10.75
N SER A 59 4.26 -7.06 11.00
CA SER A 59 2.85 -7.48 10.97
C SER A 59 2.04 -6.71 12.00
N ASP A 60 2.52 -6.55 13.24
CA ASP A 60 1.86 -5.80 14.31
C ASP A 60 1.70 -4.32 13.97
N ARG A 61 2.74 -3.70 13.42
CA ARG A 61 2.67 -2.30 12.93
C ARG A 61 1.64 -2.15 11.82
N LEU A 62 1.56 -3.11 10.89
CA LEU A 62 0.58 -3.07 9.82
C LEU A 62 -0.84 -3.33 10.35
N ALA A 63 -1.02 -4.23 11.32
CA ALA A 63 -2.30 -4.46 11.99
C ALA A 63 -2.79 -3.19 12.69
N SER A 64 -1.93 -2.51 13.43
CA SER A 64 -2.24 -1.23 14.10
C SER A 64 -2.61 -0.13 13.09
N LYS A 65 -1.91 -0.04 11.96
CA LYS A 65 -2.25 0.88 10.86
C LYS A 65 -3.62 0.55 10.27
N MET A 66 -3.90 -0.72 10.01
CA MET A 66 -5.21 -1.16 9.52
C MET A 66 -6.33 -0.80 10.50
N LYS A 67 -6.14 -1.05 11.80
CA LYS A 67 -7.12 -0.67 12.84
C LYS A 67 -7.42 0.84 12.81
N LYS A 68 -6.40 1.69 12.66
CA LYS A 68 -6.59 3.15 12.49
C LYS A 68 -7.32 3.49 11.20
N GLN A 69 -6.98 2.83 10.08
CA GLN A 69 -7.58 3.08 8.76
C GLN A 69 -9.01 2.56 8.65
N THR A 70 -9.38 1.52 9.39
CA THR A 70 -10.74 0.96 9.46
C THR A 70 -11.56 1.52 10.61
N SER A 71 -11.00 2.44 11.39
CA SER A 71 -11.68 3.07 12.53
C SER A 71 -12.94 3.81 12.08
N GLN A 72 -13.90 3.94 13.00
CA GLN A 72 -15.15 4.67 12.77
C GLN A 72 -14.90 6.11 12.30
N LYS A 73 -13.86 6.77 12.84
CA LYS A 73 -13.43 8.11 12.40
C LYS A 73 -13.02 8.14 10.93
N THR A 74 -12.34 7.12 10.43
CA THR A 74 -11.94 7.06 9.02
C THR A 74 -13.12 6.74 8.11
N LYS A 75 -14.02 5.84 8.55
CA LYS A 75 -15.26 5.54 7.83
C LYS A 75 -16.14 6.79 7.70
N SER A 76 -16.33 7.53 8.79
CA SER A 76 -17.11 8.78 8.74
C SER A 76 -16.47 9.86 7.86
N ARG A 77 -15.14 9.93 7.78
CA ARG A 77 -14.45 10.84 6.84
C ARG A 77 -14.72 10.45 5.38
N ILE A 78 -14.68 9.16 5.05
CA ILE A 78 -14.99 8.67 3.70
C ILE A 78 -16.44 9.03 3.36
N SER A 79 -17.39 8.67 4.20
CA SER A 79 -18.82 8.98 4.04
C SER A 79 -19.06 10.49 3.85
N ASN A 80 -18.39 11.34 4.65
CA ASN A 80 -18.47 12.80 4.50
C ASN A 80 -17.96 13.28 3.12
N TYR A 81 -16.88 12.71 2.61
CA TYR A 81 -16.40 13.09 1.28
C TYR A 81 -17.33 12.60 0.18
N GLU A 82 -17.89 11.39 0.31
CA GLU A 82 -18.88 10.85 -0.63
C GLU A 82 -20.15 11.69 -0.65
N ARG A 83 -20.67 12.07 0.52
CA ARG A 83 -21.81 12.98 0.64
C ARG A 83 -21.53 14.34 -0.01
N LYS A 84 -20.38 14.95 0.26
CA LYS A 84 -19.98 16.23 -0.36
C LYS A 84 -19.80 16.10 -1.88
N ALA A 85 -19.34 14.94 -2.36
CA ALA A 85 -19.24 14.66 -3.78
C ALA A 85 -20.64 14.57 -4.43
N SER A 86 -21.57 13.85 -3.83
CA SER A 86 -22.95 13.71 -4.33
C SER A 86 -23.69 15.05 -4.32
N GLU A 87 -23.57 15.84 -3.25
CA GLU A 87 -24.12 17.19 -3.18
C GLU A 87 -23.58 18.12 -4.28
N ALA A 88 -22.26 18.05 -4.54
CA ALA A 88 -21.63 18.82 -5.60
C ALA A 88 -22.10 18.35 -6.99
N MET A 89 -22.29 17.04 -7.20
CA MET A 89 -22.85 16.51 -8.45
C MET A 89 -24.31 16.94 -8.64
N ALA A 90 -25.14 16.89 -7.62
CA ALA A 90 -26.52 17.37 -7.68
C ALA A 90 -26.58 18.86 -8.06
N LYS A 91 -25.70 19.69 -7.47
CA LYS A 91 -25.59 21.11 -7.87
C LYS A 91 -25.12 21.26 -9.31
N ARG A 92 -24.22 20.44 -9.79
CA ARG A 92 -23.77 20.44 -11.19
C ARG A 92 -24.91 20.14 -12.13
N VAL A 93 -25.73 19.12 -11.85
CA VAL A 93 -26.91 18.77 -12.66
C VAL A 93 -27.88 19.95 -12.73
N LYS A 94 -28.23 20.53 -11.56
CA LYS A 94 -29.14 21.73 -11.54
C LYS A 94 -28.62 22.89 -12.37
N PHE A 95 -27.30 23.11 -12.40
CA PHE A 95 -26.74 24.20 -13.23
C PHE A 95 -26.69 23.83 -14.72
N LYS A 96 -26.53 22.56 -15.07
CA LYS A 96 -26.65 22.10 -16.45
C LYS A 96 -28.07 22.28 -16.98
N GLU A 97 -29.08 21.86 -16.22
CA GLU A 97 -30.48 22.06 -16.55
C GLU A 97 -30.80 23.57 -16.77
N LYS A 98 -30.27 24.43 -15.90
CA LYS A 98 -30.41 25.89 -16.08
C LYS A 98 -29.67 26.39 -17.31
N GLU A 99 -28.53 25.86 -17.68
CA GLU A 99 -27.79 26.17 -18.89
C GLU A 99 -28.65 25.80 -20.12
N GLU A 100 -29.19 24.58 -20.16
CA GLU A 100 -30.04 24.09 -21.25
C GLU A 100 -31.32 24.90 -21.39
N ALA A 101 -32.02 25.16 -20.28
CA ALA A 101 -33.22 26.00 -20.29
C ALA A 101 -32.97 27.43 -20.82
N LYS A 102 -31.75 27.98 -20.54
CA LYS A 102 -31.40 29.31 -21.07
C LYS A 102 -30.97 29.26 -22.54
N ARG A 103 -30.37 28.15 -22.98
CA ARG A 103 -30.07 27.92 -24.40
C ARG A 103 -31.36 27.84 -25.22
N VAL A 104 -32.33 27.05 -24.77
CA VAL A 104 -33.63 26.96 -25.42
C VAL A 104 -34.29 28.34 -25.50
N LYS A 105 -34.32 29.10 -24.40
CA LYS A 105 -34.87 30.46 -24.40
C LYS A 105 -34.08 31.43 -25.29
N ARG A 106 -32.80 31.26 -25.48
CA ARG A 106 -31.97 32.02 -26.43
C ARG A 106 -32.40 31.71 -27.85
N ASP A 107 -32.57 30.43 -28.18
CA ASP A 107 -32.85 30.00 -29.54
C ASP A 107 -34.30 30.41 -29.98
N HIS A 108 -35.17 30.63 -29.00
CA HIS A 108 -36.52 31.17 -29.22
C HIS A 108 -36.66 32.70 -29.01
N ALA A 109 -35.54 33.41 -28.80
CA ALA A 109 -35.59 34.83 -28.59
C ALA A 109 -35.83 35.59 -29.93
N LEU A 110 -36.89 36.42 -29.97
CA LEU A 110 -37.25 37.22 -31.12
C LEU A 110 -36.45 38.52 -31.25
N THR A 111 -35.66 38.89 -30.25
CA THR A 111 -34.87 40.12 -30.22
C THR A 111 -33.39 39.83 -29.87
N ASP A 112 -32.50 40.64 -30.44
CA ASP A 112 -31.05 40.53 -30.18
C ASP A 112 -30.70 40.74 -28.70
N ILE A 113 -31.43 41.61 -28.01
CA ILE A 113 -31.24 41.83 -26.57
C ILE A 113 -31.62 40.59 -25.76
N GLY A 114 -32.73 39.92 -26.13
CA GLY A 114 -33.15 38.68 -25.51
C GLY A 114 -32.15 37.54 -25.76
N TYR A 115 -31.59 37.46 -26.97
CA TYR A 115 -30.59 36.48 -27.36
C TYR A 115 -29.30 36.63 -26.54
N THR A 116 -28.70 37.82 -26.53
CA THR A 116 -27.44 38.08 -25.82
C THR A 116 -27.58 37.94 -24.32
N GLY A 117 -28.66 38.37 -23.72
CA GLY A 117 -28.94 38.23 -22.29
C GLY A 117 -29.10 36.76 -21.86
N ASN A 118 -29.75 35.93 -22.66
CA ASN A 118 -29.88 34.50 -22.37
C ASN A 118 -28.58 33.75 -22.59
N LEU A 119 -27.77 34.13 -23.58
CA LEU A 119 -26.42 33.59 -23.80
C LEU A 119 -25.52 33.81 -22.60
N GLN A 120 -25.42 35.02 -22.08
CA GLN A 120 -24.60 35.32 -20.88
C GLN A 120 -25.08 34.55 -19.65
N LYS A 121 -26.40 34.37 -19.48
CA LYS A 121 -26.95 33.58 -18.37
C LYS A 121 -26.62 32.09 -18.51
N ALA A 122 -26.65 31.54 -19.72
CA ALA A 122 -26.25 30.16 -20.02
C ALA A 122 -24.76 29.95 -19.71
N GLU A 123 -23.90 30.88 -20.16
CA GLU A 123 -22.47 30.79 -19.88
C GLU A 123 -22.14 30.85 -18.38
N ARG A 124 -22.79 31.72 -17.62
CA ARG A 124 -22.67 31.78 -16.16
C ARG A 124 -23.09 30.45 -15.51
N ALA A 125 -24.18 29.83 -15.96
CA ALA A 125 -24.63 28.53 -15.49
C ALA A 125 -23.60 27.44 -15.81
N ARG A 126 -23.04 27.43 -17.04
CA ARG A 126 -21.97 26.53 -17.46
C ARG A 126 -20.72 26.63 -16.58
N LYS A 127 -20.24 27.88 -16.31
CA LYS A 127 -19.12 28.11 -15.42
C LYS A 127 -19.37 27.55 -14.02
N LYS A 128 -20.57 27.76 -13.47
CA LYS A 128 -20.97 27.17 -12.17
C LYS A 128 -21.04 25.64 -12.22
N ALA A 129 -21.61 25.03 -13.26
CA ALA A 129 -21.66 23.58 -13.45
C ALA A 129 -20.23 22.97 -13.46
N ASN A 130 -19.30 23.59 -14.21
CA ASN A 130 -17.91 23.17 -14.28
C ASN A 130 -17.20 23.30 -12.92
N HIS A 131 -17.44 24.37 -12.18
CA HIS A 131 -16.91 24.55 -10.82
C HIS A 131 -17.35 23.40 -9.88
N TYR A 132 -18.65 23.09 -9.87
CA TYR A 132 -19.16 21.99 -9.05
C TYR A 132 -18.67 20.61 -9.53
N GLY A 133 -18.48 20.41 -10.83
CA GLY A 133 -17.84 19.22 -11.37
C GLY A 133 -16.42 19.01 -10.86
N LYS A 134 -15.60 20.08 -10.88
CA LYS A 134 -14.24 20.05 -10.30
C LYS A 134 -14.26 19.79 -8.79
N LYS A 135 -15.22 20.36 -8.08
CA LYS A 135 -15.38 20.16 -6.63
C LYS A 135 -15.77 18.72 -6.30
N ALA A 136 -16.70 18.13 -7.03
CA ALA A 136 -17.09 16.72 -6.90
C ALA A 136 -15.91 15.80 -7.14
N SER A 137 -15.18 15.98 -8.26
CA SER A 137 -13.98 15.19 -8.58
C SER A 137 -12.89 15.28 -7.49
N LYS A 138 -12.73 16.45 -6.87
CA LYS A 138 -11.79 16.62 -5.74
C LYS A 138 -12.20 15.78 -4.52
N TYR A 139 -13.48 15.70 -4.21
CA TYR A 139 -13.97 14.92 -3.07
C TYR A 139 -13.91 13.42 -3.34
N THR A 140 -14.28 12.97 -4.55
CA THR A 140 -14.15 11.55 -4.93
C THR A 140 -12.70 11.09 -4.87
N LYS A 141 -11.76 11.86 -5.43
CA LYS A 141 -10.32 11.56 -5.34
C LYS A 141 -9.82 11.46 -3.89
N LYS A 142 -10.33 12.31 -2.98
CA LYS A 142 -9.99 12.23 -1.55
C LYS A 142 -10.52 10.95 -0.90
N ALA A 143 -11.77 10.58 -1.15
CA ALA A 143 -12.36 9.34 -0.65
C ALA A 143 -11.61 8.11 -1.16
N GLU A 144 -11.36 8.05 -2.47
CA GLU A 144 -10.60 6.97 -3.09
C GLU A 144 -9.17 6.85 -2.58
N SER A 145 -8.47 7.97 -2.36
CA SER A 145 -7.10 7.94 -1.84
C SER A 145 -7.03 7.28 -0.47
N ILE A 146 -8.03 7.52 0.39
CA ILE A 146 -8.13 6.86 1.69
C ILE A 146 -8.41 5.36 1.49
N LYS A 147 -9.38 4.99 0.65
CA LYS A 147 -9.69 3.58 0.32
C LYS A 147 -8.48 2.84 -0.23
N ARG A 148 -7.76 3.42 -1.20
CA ARG A 148 -6.54 2.83 -1.78
C ARG A 148 -5.44 2.61 -0.73
N ARG A 149 -5.28 3.51 0.24
CA ARG A 149 -4.32 3.32 1.33
C ARG A 149 -4.70 2.13 2.21
N THR A 150 -5.97 1.91 2.50
CA THR A 150 -6.42 0.75 3.29
C THR A 150 -6.14 -0.55 2.56
N VAL A 151 -6.46 -0.63 1.25
CA VAL A 151 -6.19 -1.80 0.41
C VAL A 151 -4.69 -2.11 0.38
N LYS A 152 -3.85 -1.12 0.03
CA LYS A 152 -2.38 -1.30 0.00
C LYS A 152 -1.81 -1.75 1.35
N THR A 153 -2.36 -1.29 2.47
CA THR A 153 -1.90 -1.73 3.80
C THR A 153 -2.30 -3.18 4.06
N ALA A 154 -3.52 -3.58 3.65
CA ALA A 154 -4.00 -4.95 3.78
C ALA A 154 -3.16 -5.93 2.92
N GLU A 155 -2.86 -5.56 1.68
CA GLU A 155 -1.99 -6.35 0.79
C GLU A 155 -0.58 -6.53 1.38
N LYS A 156 0.03 -5.44 1.86
CA LYS A 156 1.33 -5.51 2.52
C LYS A 156 1.31 -6.39 3.75
N LYS A 157 0.25 -6.33 4.56
CA LYS A 157 0.09 -7.21 5.71
C LYS A 157 -0.04 -8.67 5.28
N LYS A 158 -0.86 -8.95 4.26
CA LYS A 158 -1.02 -10.30 3.71
C LYS A 158 0.32 -10.89 3.24
N ALA A 159 1.14 -10.10 2.55
CA ALA A 159 2.47 -10.53 2.10
C ALA A 159 3.41 -10.83 3.28
N VAL A 160 3.45 -9.98 4.30
CA VAL A 160 4.26 -10.19 5.50
C VAL A 160 3.80 -11.42 6.29
N ASP A 161 2.48 -11.61 6.42
CA ASP A 161 1.91 -12.78 7.10
C ASP A 161 2.21 -14.08 6.32
N ALA A 162 2.23 -14.04 4.99
CA ALA A 162 2.61 -15.19 4.15
C ALA A 162 4.10 -15.54 4.32
N GLU A 163 4.98 -14.54 4.32
CA GLU A 163 6.41 -14.73 4.57
C GLU A 163 6.67 -15.25 5.98
N LEU A 164 5.95 -14.78 6.98
CA LEU A 164 6.03 -15.27 8.34
C LEU A 164 5.52 -16.73 8.44
N ALA A 165 4.46 -17.08 7.69
CA ALA A 165 3.94 -18.43 7.65
C ALA A 165 4.92 -19.43 7.05
N SER A 166 5.73 -19.03 6.07
CA SER A 166 6.79 -19.88 5.51
C SER A 166 7.91 -20.18 6.52
N ILE A 167 8.14 -19.28 7.48
CA ILE A 167 9.21 -19.43 8.48
C ILE A 167 8.71 -20.16 9.74
N ARG A 168 7.54 -19.78 10.26
CA ARG A 168 7.01 -20.27 11.55
C ARG A 168 5.79 -21.19 11.44
N GLY A 169 5.31 -21.41 10.23
CA GLY A 169 4.13 -22.21 9.95
C GLY A 169 2.80 -21.45 10.04
N ALA A 170 1.81 -21.95 9.32
CA ALA A 170 0.50 -21.29 9.19
C ALA A 170 -0.26 -21.19 10.53
N LYS A 171 -0.17 -22.21 11.39
CA LYS A 171 -0.82 -22.23 12.72
C LYS A 171 -0.33 -21.07 13.61
N TYR A 172 0.97 -20.73 13.54
CA TYR A 172 1.52 -19.60 14.29
C TYR A 172 0.92 -18.26 13.84
N VAL A 173 0.84 -18.04 12.52
CA VAL A 173 0.24 -16.81 11.97
C VAL A 173 -1.24 -16.68 12.33
N GLN A 174 -1.97 -17.81 12.37
CA GLN A 174 -3.37 -17.80 12.84
C GLN A 174 -3.48 -17.36 14.31
N LYS A 175 -2.60 -17.85 15.21
CA LYS A 175 -2.55 -17.41 16.61
C LYS A 175 -2.22 -15.91 16.71
N LEU A 176 -1.25 -15.43 15.94
CA LEU A 176 -0.89 -14.01 15.87
C LEU A 176 -2.07 -13.15 15.43
N LYS A 177 -2.79 -13.55 14.37
CA LYS A 177 -4.00 -12.85 13.90
C LYS A 177 -5.10 -12.79 14.95
N LYS A 178 -5.32 -13.88 15.71
CA LYS A 178 -6.28 -13.88 16.81
C LYS A 178 -5.88 -12.88 17.90
N LYS A 179 -4.60 -12.84 18.29
CA LYS A 179 -4.05 -11.88 19.25
C LYS A 179 -4.25 -10.43 18.77
N GLN A 180 -3.98 -10.15 17.50
CA GLN A 180 -4.13 -8.80 16.91
C GLN A 180 -5.60 -8.34 16.82
N LYS A 181 -6.56 -9.25 16.75
CA LYS A 181 -8.01 -8.93 16.76
C LYS A 181 -8.54 -8.64 18.15
N GLY A 182 -7.99 -9.27 19.17
CA GLY A 182 -8.43 -9.13 20.56
C GLY A 182 -7.95 -7.86 21.27
N TRP A 183 -7.28 -6.97 20.56
CA TRP A 183 -6.84 -5.66 21.06
C TRP A 183 -7.80 -4.55 20.63
#